data_256a9ad213079bc47890edca59cefc79
#
_entry.id   256a9ad213079bc47890edca59cefc79
#
_cell.length_a   1.000
_cell.length_b   1.000
_cell.length_c   1.000
_cell.angle_alpha   90.00
_cell.angle_beta   90.00
_cell.angle_gamma   90.00
#
_symmetry.space_group_name_H-M   'P 1'
#
loop_
_entity.id
_entity.type
_entity.pdbx_description
1 polymer ?
#
loop_
_entity_poly.entity_id
_entity_poly.type
_entity_poly.pdbx_seq_one_letter_code
_entity_poly.pdbx_strand_id
1 'polypeptide(L)'
;LVEEGKIRLDDPLSKYFPAFANMRVLTSPDTSLDSVPAKNQITIRELLTHTAGLSYNIIAKGPLLKEYERLGILPGAVNAQMEAQARKARPATLAEFADRVAQAPLIAEPGTKWSYSIGLDVMGAVIEKASGMPFDRFVQTRLLDPLKMNSTYWTVPASAAGRLSTNYIFVGDKRTPIDTGAASAWLSPPSFPYGGAGLVSSARDYDRFLHMLQDGGTLDGVQVMKPETAALAMSNLMPPGVVFGGIGGGTGGNMSAKMGFGAGGSVYLEDGPGGLPSKGTYGWGGAAGTVAWVDPVKKVRGTVMVQYFPAEKWPLRAEVVGALTKDVARFRR
;
A
#
# COMPACT_ATOMS: atom_id res chain seq x y z
N LEU A 1 -6.05 13.48 -9.53
CA LEU A 1 -4.98 14.48 -9.80
C LEU A 1 -4.35 14.28 -11.17
N VAL A 2 -4.19 13.02 -11.65
CA VAL A 2 -3.72 12.74 -13.01
C VAL A 2 -4.71 13.27 -14.04
N GLU A 3 -6.00 13.01 -13.87
CA GLU A 3 -7.06 13.54 -14.74
C GLU A 3 -7.12 15.06 -14.78
N GLU A 4 -6.76 15.70 -13.66
CA GLU A 4 -6.71 17.16 -13.51
C GLU A 4 -5.42 17.77 -14.09
N GLY A 5 -4.50 16.94 -14.61
CA GLY A 5 -3.21 17.38 -15.13
C GLY A 5 -2.24 17.92 -14.07
N LYS A 6 -2.53 17.71 -12.78
CA LYS A 6 -1.68 18.17 -11.67
C LYS A 6 -0.49 17.27 -11.42
N ILE A 7 -0.61 15.98 -11.75
CA ILE A 7 0.42 14.95 -11.63
C ILE A 7 0.47 14.19 -12.96
N ARG A 8 1.68 13.87 -13.43
CA ARG A 8 1.92 12.91 -14.50
C ARG A 8 2.67 11.71 -13.93
N LEU A 9 2.36 10.51 -14.40
CA LEU A 9 3.03 9.29 -13.91
C LEU A 9 4.54 9.33 -14.11
N ASP A 10 5.00 9.97 -15.19
CA ASP A 10 6.41 10.06 -15.54
C ASP A 10 7.07 11.38 -15.09
N ASP A 11 6.36 12.19 -14.28
CA ASP A 11 7.00 13.33 -13.61
C ASP A 11 8.09 12.83 -12.67
N PRO A 12 9.26 13.48 -12.64
CA PRO A 12 10.28 13.19 -11.64
C PRO A 12 9.78 13.63 -10.26
N LEU A 13 10.05 12.81 -9.25
CA LEU A 13 9.70 13.12 -7.86
C LEU A 13 10.31 14.45 -7.39
N SER A 14 11.50 14.79 -7.90
CA SER A 14 12.20 16.06 -7.64
C SER A 14 11.43 17.31 -8.05
N LYS A 15 10.43 17.19 -8.94
CA LYS A 15 9.50 18.28 -9.27
C LYS A 15 8.66 18.71 -8.04
N TYR A 16 8.33 17.79 -7.19
CA TYR A 16 7.52 18.01 -5.98
C TYR A 16 8.38 18.18 -4.73
N PHE A 17 9.46 17.43 -4.64
CA PHE A 17 10.42 17.40 -3.54
C PHE A 17 11.85 17.49 -4.10
N PRO A 18 12.43 18.69 -4.20
CA PRO A 18 13.78 18.90 -4.79
C PRO A 18 14.89 18.08 -4.13
N ALA A 19 14.72 17.67 -2.87
CA ALA A 19 15.68 16.82 -2.17
C ALA A 19 15.93 15.48 -2.88
N PHE A 20 15.00 14.99 -3.70
CA PHE A 20 15.15 13.75 -4.48
C PHE A 20 15.91 13.94 -5.81
N ALA A 21 16.40 15.13 -6.13
CA ALA A 21 17.10 15.37 -7.41
C ALA A 21 18.44 14.62 -7.53
N ASN A 22 19.12 14.38 -6.40
CA ASN A 22 20.47 13.83 -6.36
C ASN A 22 20.54 12.59 -5.46
N MET A 23 19.71 11.61 -5.73
CA MET A 23 19.69 10.36 -4.97
C MET A 23 20.98 9.55 -5.16
N ARG A 24 21.26 8.69 -4.21
CA ARG A 24 22.41 7.79 -4.24
C ARG A 24 21.94 6.35 -4.12
N VAL A 25 22.65 5.42 -4.77
CA VAL A 25 22.34 3.98 -4.74
C VAL A 25 23.42 3.24 -3.99
N LEU A 26 23.04 2.39 -3.05
CA LEU A 26 23.96 1.55 -2.29
C LEU A 26 24.72 0.57 -3.19
N THR A 27 26.01 0.44 -2.96
CA THR A 27 26.85 -0.56 -3.64
C THR A 27 26.72 -1.95 -2.98
N SER A 28 26.38 -2.00 -1.69
CA SER A 28 26.19 -3.22 -0.90
C SER A 28 25.06 -3.03 0.11
N PRO A 29 23.78 -3.13 -0.30
CA PRO A 29 22.61 -2.72 0.48
C PRO A 29 22.50 -3.35 1.88
N ASP A 30 22.97 -4.58 2.06
CA ASP A 30 22.82 -5.31 3.34
C ASP A 30 23.97 -5.05 4.33
N THR A 31 25.10 -4.52 3.87
CA THR A 31 26.34 -4.50 4.66
C THR A 31 26.99 -3.13 4.82
N SER A 32 26.71 -2.15 3.94
CA SER A 32 27.34 -0.84 3.96
C SER A 32 26.36 0.26 3.54
N LEU A 33 26.65 1.51 3.94
CA LEU A 33 26.03 2.72 3.38
C LEU A 33 26.85 3.35 2.25
N ASP A 34 27.91 2.69 1.80
CA ASP A 34 28.67 3.12 0.65
C ASP A 34 27.76 3.17 -0.58
N SER A 35 27.80 4.29 -1.27
CA SER A 35 26.82 4.56 -2.33
C SER A 35 27.43 5.40 -3.45
N VAL A 36 26.88 5.25 -4.62
CA VAL A 36 27.22 6.03 -5.82
C VAL A 36 26.02 6.89 -6.25
N PRO A 37 26.22 7.98 -7.00
CA PRO A 37 25.08 8.73 -7.54
C PRO A 37 24.15 7.84 -8.35
N ALA A 38 22.84 7.98 -8.16
CA ALA A 38 21.85 7.34 -9.02
C ALA A 38 21.93 7.88 -10.44
N LYS A 39 21.74 7.01 -11.42
CA LYS A 39 21.72 7.36 -12.85
C LYS A 39 20.36 7.89 -13.27
N ASN A 40 19.29 7.37 -12.65
CA ASN A 40 17.92 7.69 -12.97
C ASN A 40 17.28 8.49 -11.83
N GLN A 41 16.38 9.42 -12.18
CA GLN A 41 15.53 10.06 -11.20
C GLN A 41 14.33 9.16 -10.89
N ILE A 42 13.85 9.22 -9.64
CA ILE A 42 12.60 8.56 -9.25
C ILE A 42 11.42 9.25 -9.93
N THR A 43 10.49 8.49 -10.48
CA THR A 43 9.23 8.97 -11.04
C THR A 43 8.04 8.66 -10.14
N ILE A 44 6.90 9.34 -10.37
CA ILE A 44 5.64 9.07 -9.67
C ILE A 44 5.17 7.63 -9.94
N ARG A 45 5.34 7.13 -11.16
CA ARG A 45 5.06 5.75 -11.55
C ARG A 45 5.80 4.75 -10.68
N GLU A 46 7.06 4.99 -10.43
CA GLU A 46 7.93 4.11 -9.65
C GLU A 46 7.59 4.12 -8.16
N LEU A 47 7.12 5.24 -7.61
CA LEU A 47 6.56 5.28 -6.25
C LEU A 47 5.33 4.38 -6.13
N LEU A 48 4.39 4.49 -7.06
CA LEU A 48 3.14 3.71 -7.08
C LEU A 48 3.38 2.21 -7.25
N THR A 49 4.46 1.83 -7.93
CA THR A 49 4.76 0.43 -8.29
C THR A 49 5.84 -0.22 -7.45
N HIS A 50 6.36 0.44 -6.41
CA HIS A 50 7.48 -0.06 -5.61
C HIS A 50 8.75 -0.36 -6.42
N THR A 51 8.99 0.42 -7.48
CA THR A 51 10.20 0.30 -8.33
C THR A 51 11.12 1.52 -8.22
N ALA A 52 10.88 2.41 -7.26
CA ALA A 52 11.67 3.61 -7.03
C ALA A 52 13.07 3.37 -6.44
N GLY A 53 13.42 2.12 -6.11
CA GLY A 53 14.66 1.81 -5.41
C GLY A 53 14.63 2.12 -3.90
N LEU A 54 13.50 2.55 -3.37
CA LEU A 54 13.28 2.73 -1.93
C LEU A 54 13.15 1.37 -1.22
N SER A 55 13.41 1.34 0.09
CA SER A 55 13.15 0.19 0.95
C SER A 55 12.00 0.48 1.94
N TYR A 56 11.82 -0.40 2.89
CA TYR A 56 10.89 -0.28 4.00
C TYR A 56 11.59 -0.71 5.29
N ASN A 57 11.28 -0.11 6.43
CA ASN A 57 11.93 -0.49 7.70
C ASN A 57 11.71 -1.97 8.09
N ILE A 58 10.63 -2.60 7.59
CA ILE A 58 10.37 -4.05 7.76
C ILE A 58 11.10 -4.94 6.74
N ILE A 59 11.74 -4.36 5.74
CA ILE A 59 12.50 -5.05 4.69
C ILE A 59 14.00 -4.76 4.82
N ALA A 60 14.37 -3.52 5.14
CA ALA A 60 15.75 -3.08 5.30
C ALA A 60 16.48 -3.88 6.39
N LYS A 61 17.76 -4.09 6.19
CA LYS A 61 18.64 -4.80 7.12
C LYS A 61 19.91 -4.00 7.38
N GLY A 62 20.67 -4.44 8.39
CA GLY A 62 22.00 -3.92 8.66
C GLY A 62 22.07 -2.40 8.80
N PRO A 63 23.06 -1.75 8.15
CA PRO A 63 23.26 -0.30 8.25
C PRO A 63 22.09 0.53 7.72
N LEU A 64 21.41 0.09 6.66
CA LEU A 64 20.27 0.81 6.10
C LEU A 64 19.08 0.85 7.08
N LEU A 65 18.79 -0.24 7.79
CA LEU A 65 17.75 -0.25 8.81
C LEU A 65 18.05 0.77 9.92
N LYS A 66 19.29 0.80 10.41
CA LYS A 66 19.73 1.79 11.42
C LYS A 66 19.59 3.22 10.90
N GLU A 67 19.87 3.44 9.64
CA GLU A 67 19.72 4.77 9.02
C GLU A 67 18.23 5.17 8.92
N TYR A 68 17.35 4.26 8.57
CA TYR A 68 15.90 4.49 8.60
C TYR A 68 15.40 4.83 10.01
N GLU A 69 15.86 4.08 11.01
CA GLU A 69 15.53 4.34 12.42
C GLU A 69 16.05 5.72 12.86
N ARG A 70 17.28 6.09 12.53
CA ARG A 70 17.89 7.39 12.83
C ARG A 70 17.10 8.55 12.19
N LEU A 71 16.66 8.38 10.96
CA LEU A 71 15.88 9.36 10.21
C LEU A 71 14.40 9.39 10.60
N GLY A 72 13.94 8.45 11.46
CA GLY A 72 12.54 8.33 11.82
C GLY A 72 11.65 7.87 10.68
N ILE A 73 12.20 7.15 9.68
CA ILE A 73 11.46 6.56 8.57
C ILE A 73 10.80 5.27 9.04
N LEU A 74 9.77 5.42 9.87
CA LEU A 74 9.06 4.33 10.57
C LEU A 74 7.55 4.47 10.36
N PRO A 75 7.04 4.35 9.11
CA PRO A 75 5.62 4.50 8.86
C PRO A 75 4.84 3.30 9.40
N GLY A 76 3.61 3.59 9.82
CA GLY A 76 2.69 2.58 10.33
C GLY A 76 2.82 2.31 11.84
N ALA A 77 1.71 1.85 12.41
CA ALA A 77 1.60 1.41 13.79
C ALA A 77 1.06 -0.02 13.83
N VAL A 78 1.58 -0.83 14.77
CA VAL A 78 1.11 -2.20 15.01
C VAL A 78 0.35 -2.27 16.33
N ASN A 79 0.78 -1.49 17.32
CA ASN A 79 0.15 -1.35 18.63
C ASN A 79 0.54 -0.02 19.28
N ALA A 80 -0.15 0.35 20.35
CA ALA A 80 0.05 1.62 21.04
C ALA A 80 1.46 1.81 21.59
N GLN A 81 2.13 0.74 22.08
CA GLN A 81 3.49 0.82 22.61
C GLN A 81 4.51 1.11 21.50
N MET A 82 4.45 0.36 20.39
CA MET A 82 5.33 0.59 19.23
C MET A 82 5.09 1.98 18.62
N GLU A 83 3.83 2.41 18.55
CA GLU A 83 3.49 3.75 18.07
C GLU A 83 4.11 4.83 18.96
N ALA A 84 3.97 4.73 20.28
CA ALA A 84 4.55 5.68 21.23
C ALA A 84 6.08 5.76 21.12
N GLN A 85 6.75 4.63 20.85
CA GLN A 85 8.20 4.58 20.67
C GLN A 85 8.61 5.21 19.32
N ALA A 86 7.97 4.80 18.23
CA ALA A 86 8.30 5.28 16.90
C ALA A 86 8.03 6.79 16.75
N ARG A 87 6.97 7.29 17.39
CA ARG A 87 6.59 8.72 17.39
C ARG A 87 7.71 9.64 17.91
N LYS A 88 8.59 9.16 18.78
CA LYS A 88 9.72 9.95 19.29
C LYS A 88 10.73 10.35 18.20
N ALA A 89 10.91 9.52 17.19
CA ALA A 89 11.85 9.74 16.09
C ALA A 89 11.17 10.26 14.82
N ARG A 90 9.86 9.99 14.65
CA ARG A 90 9.14 10.37 13.44
C ARG A 90 9.08 11.88 13.22
N PRO A 91 9.11 12.32 11.96
CA PRO A 91 8.76 13.71 11.60
C PRO A 91 7.30 14.01 11.93
N ALA A 92 6.98 15.29 12.04
CA ALA A 92 5.63 15.75 12.38
C ALA A 92 4.71 15.85 11.16
N THR A 93 5.26 15.91 9.95
CA THR A 93 4.51 16.12 8.71
C THR A 93 4.95 15.16 7.60
N LEU A 94 4.07 14.92 6.63
CA LEU A 94 4.39 14.14 5.43
C LEU A 94 5.50 14.82 4.59
N ALA A 95 5.53 16.13 4.51
CA ALA A 95 6.57 16.86 3.79
C ALA A 95 7.95 16.60 4.42
N GLU A 96 8.05 16.74 5.74
CA GLU A 96 9.29 16.43 6.46
C GLU A 96 9.67 14.93 6.35
N PHE A 97 8.68 14.05 6.36
CA PHE A 97 8.92 12.62 6.12
C PHE A 97 9.54 12.39 4.73
N ALA A 98 8.99 12.98 3.68
CA ALA A 98 9.55 12.87 2.34
C ALA A 98 10.99 13.42 2.26
N ASP A 99 11.25 14.57 2.87
CA ASP A 99 12.59 15.17 2.92
C ASP A 99 13.61 14.29 3.69
N ARG A 100 13.17 13.59 4.75
CA ARG A 100 14.02 12.62 5.46
C ARG A 100 14.27 11.35 4.65
N VAL A 101 13.26 10.87 3.91
CA VAL A 101 13.43 9.73 2.98
C VAL A 101 14.47 10.04 1.92
N ALA A 102 14.52 11.27 1.40
CA ALA A 102 15.52 11.69 0.42
C ALA A 102 16.96 11.67 0.94
N GLN A 103 17.18 11.61 2.26
CA GLN A 103 18.52 11.52 2.86
C GLN A 103 19.02 10.07 2.90
N ALA A 104 18.15 9.08 2.82
CA ALA A 104 18.53 7.68 2.80
C ALA A 104 18.88 7.22 1.39
N PRO A 105 19.95 6.41 1.23
CA PRO A 105 20.30 5.88 -0.09
C PRO A 105 19.30 4.80 -0.55
N LEU A 106 19.19 4.67 -1.86
CA LEU A 106 18.36 3.66 -2.53
C LEU A 106 19.03 2.28 -2.50
N ILE A 107 18.24 1.22 -2.51
CA ILE A 107 18.74 -0.17 -2.59
C ILE A 107 18.94 -0.66 -4.02
N ALA A 108 18.45 0.08 -5.01
CA ALA A 108 18.58 -0.21 -6.43
C ALA A 108 18.39 1.07 -7.25
N GLU A 109 18.85 1.08 -8.48
CA GLU A 109 18.54 2.15 -9.44
C GLU A 109 17.01 2.25 -9.64
N PRO A 110 16.43 3.46 -9.63
CA PRO A 110 15.04 3.67 -9.97
C PRO A 110 14.67 3.00 -11.30
N GLY A 111 13.54 2.32 -11.32
CA GLY A 111 13.01 1.64 -12.49
C GLY A 111 13.61 0.27 -12.80
N THR A 112 14.53 -0.26 -11.98
CA THR A 112 15.25 -1.52 -12.32
C THR A 112 14.85 -2.73 -11.51
N LYS A 113 14.26 -2.54 -10.32
CA LYS A 113 13.92 -3.63 -9.41
C LYS A 113 12.64 -3.32 -8.65
N TRP A 114 11.77 -4.32 -8.54
CA TRP A 114 10.64 -4.25 -7.61
C TRP A 114 11.12 -4.56 -6.18
N SER A 115 10.80 -3.68 -5.24
CA SER A 115 11.03 -3.90 -3.81
C SER A 115 9.96 -3.18 -3.02
N TYR A 116 9.22 -3.93 -2.20
CA TYR A 116 8.21 -3.34 -1.32
C TYR A 116 8.81 -2.21 -0.49
N SER A 117 8.15 -1.06 -0.46
CA SER A 117 8.79 0.17 0.00
C SER A 117 7.79 1.18 0.59
N ILE A 118 8.35 2.21 1.23
CA ILE A 118 7.64 3.40 1.70
C ILE A 118 7.19 4.35 0.58
N GLY A 119 7.24 3.91 -0.68
CA GLY A 119 6.88 4.75 -1.83
C GLY A 119 5.47 5.33 -1.75
N LEU A 120 4.49 4.56 -1.23
CA LEU A 120 3.11 5.05 -1.09
C LEU A 120 2.96 6.09 0.04
N ASP A 121 3.81 6.04 1.07
CA ASP A 121 3.84 7.08 2.11
C ASP A 121 4.40 8.39 1.53
N VAL A 122 5.46 8.32 0.73
CA VAL A 122 5.98 9.47 -0.03
C VAL A 122 4.96 9.99 -1.03
N MET A 123 4.17 9.09 -1.64
CA MET A 123 3.07 9.49 -2.54
C MET A 123 2.00 10.31 -1.83
N GLY A 124 1.72 10.04 -0.55
CA GLY A 124 0.85 10.89 0.27
C GLY A 124 1.35 12.34 0.33
N ALA A 125 2.65 12.55 0.52
CA ALA A 125 3.26 13.89 0.49
C ALA A 125 3.16 14.56 -0.91
N VAL A 126 3.32 13.78 -1.98
CA VAL A 126 3.13 14.30 -3.36
C VAL A 126 1.69 14.74 -3.58
N ILE A 127 0.71 14.00 -3.07
CA ILE A 127 -0.71 14.36 -3.16
C ILE A 127 -0.98 15.67 -2.43
N GLU A 128 -0.44 15.88 -1.22
CA GLU A 128 -0.53 17.17 -0.51
C GLU A 128 0.03 18.32 -1.35
N LYS A 129 1.23 18.14 -1.88
CA LYS A 129 1.92 19.16 -2.66
C LYS A 129 1.16 19.52 -3.94
N ALA A 130 0.65 18.53 -4.64
CA ALA A 130 -0.02 18.72 -5.93
C ALA A 130 -1.47 19.22 -5.79
N SER A 131 -2.15 18.85 -4.70
CA SER A 131 -3.53 19.25 -4.45
C SER A 131 -3.65 20.58 -3.70
N GLY A 132 -2.61 20.96 -2.92
CA GLY A 132 -2.68 22.07 -1.97
C GLY A 132 -3.56 21.77 -0.75
N MET A 133 -3.85 20.50 -0.49
CA MET A 133 -4.74 20.06 0.58
C MET A 133 -4.04 19.00 1.44
N PRO A 134 -4.21 18.97 2.78
CA PRO A 134 -3.71 17.88 3.63
C PRO A 134 -4.19 16.52 3.11
N PHE A 135 -3.34 15.50 3.16
CA PHE A 135 -3.60 14.19 2.54
C PHE A 135 -4.84 13.50 3.11
N ASP A 136 -5.03 13.56 4.42
CA ASP A 136 -6.24 13.03 5.07
C ASP A 136 -7.52 13.73 4.58
N ARG A 137 -7.48 15.06 4.42
CA ARG A 137 -8.60 15.84 3.89
C ARG A 137 -8.85 15.55 2.43
N PHE A 138 -7.79 15.37 1.65
CA PHE A 138 -7.92 14.99 0.25
C PHE A 138 -8.62 13.63 0.11
N VAL A 139 -8.16 12.62 0.85
CA VAL A 139 -8.76 11.28 0.84
C VAL A 139 -10.21 11.34 1.34
N GLN A 140 -10.46 12.06 2.43
CA GLN A 140 -11.81 12.20 3.00
C GLN A 140 -12.79 12.77 1.97
N THR A 141 -12.46 13.94 1.42
CA THR A 141 -13.39 14.69 0.55
C THR A 141 -13.49 14.15 -0.86
N ARG A 142 -12.42 13.53 -1.39
CA ARG A 142 -12.37 13.09 -2.79
C ARG A 142 -12.68 11.60 -2.96
N LEU A 143 -12.63 10.82 -1.88
CA LEU A 143 -12.84 9.38 -1.92
C LEU A 143 -13.86 8.89 -0.90
N LEU A 144 -13.63 9.12 0.40
CA LEU A 144 -14.44 8.50 1.45
C LEU A 144 -15.87 9.07 1.49
N ASP A 145 -16.03 10.39 1.45
CA ASP A 145 -17.35 11.03 1.48
C ASP A 145 -18.18 10.68 0.23
N PRO A 146 -17.66 10.84 -1.02
CA PRO A 146 -18.40 10.44 -2.21
C PRO A 146 -18.82 8.98 -2.23
N LEU A 147 -17.96 8.10 -1.72
CA LEU A 147 -18.25 6.67 -1.63
C LEU A 147 -19.05 6.28 -0.38
N LYS A 148 -19.41 7.23 0.50
CA LYS A 148 -20.13 6.98 1.76
C LYS A 148 -19.43 5.92 2.62
N MET A 149 -18.09 5.99 2.70
CA MET A 149 -17.25 5.09 3.52
C MET A 149 -17.20 5.59 4.97
N ASN A 150 -18.33 5.58 5.65
CA ASN A 150 -18.56 6.23 6.95
C ASN A 150 -17.95 5.50 8.15
N SER A 151 -17.33 4.34 7.93
CA SER A 151 -16.61 3.55 8.94
C SER A 151 -15.13 3.38 8.56
N THR A 152 -14.57 4.39 7.87
CA THR A 152 -13.15 4.43 7.45
C THR A 152 -12.51 5.68 8.03
N TYR A 153 -11.43 5.51 8.80
CA TYR A 153 -10.87 6.57 9.63
C TYR A 153 -9.35 6.55 9.67
N TRP A 154 -8.72 7.72 9.74
CA TRP A 154 -7.34 7.90 10.19
C TRP A 154 -7.21 7.81 11.72
N THR A 155 -8.25 8.26 12.42
CA THR A 155 -8.39 8.15 13.87
C THR A 155 -9.81 7.70 14.16
N VAL A 156 -9.96 6.58 14.83
CA VAL A 156 -11.28 6.01 15.16
C VAL A 156 -11.97 6.90 16.20
N PRO A 157 -13.15 7.46 15.89
CA PRO A 157 -13.85 8.31 16.84
C PRO A 157 -14.40 7.48 18.02
N ALA A 158 -14.60 8.13 19.17
CA ALA A 158 -15.10 7.50 20.38
C ALA A 158 -16.42 6.71 20.16
N SER A 159 -17.30 7.23 19.30
CA SER A 159 -18.56 6.58 18.93
C SER A 159 -18.39 5.26 18.18
N ALA A 160 -17.23 5.03 17.53
CA ALA A 160 -16.92 3.81 16.78
C ALA A 160 -15.91 2.91 17.49
N ALA A 161 -15.32 3.34 18.61
CA ALA A 161 -14.27 2.60 19.32
C ALA A 161 -14.69 1.18 19.74
N GLY A 162 -15.95 1.00 20.15
CA GLY A 162 -16.49 -0.31 20.52
C GLY A 162 -16.59 -1.32 19.36
N ARG A 163 -16.41 -0.89 18.12
CA ARG A 163 -16.39 -1.74 16.92
C ARG A 163 -14.97 -2.11 16.48
N LEU A 164 -13.95 -1.50 17.07
CA LEU A 164 -12.56 -1.73 16.70
C LEU A 164 -12.12 -3.11 17.18
N SER A 165 -11.69 -3.95 16.24
CA SER A 165 -11.25 -5.30 16.55
C SER A 165 -9.88 -5.30 17.23
N THR A 166 -9.67 -6.29 18.10
CA THR A 166 -8.35 -6.54 18.69
C THR A 166 -7.42 -7.17 17.67
N ASN A 167 -6.18 -6.70 17.61
CA ASN A 167 -5.12 -7.32 16.83
C ASN A 167 -4.34 -8.33 17.67
N TYR A 168 -4.02 -9.47 17.09
CA TYR A 168 -3.37 -10.59 17.76
C TYR A 168 -2.04 -10.97 17.12
N ILE A 169 -1.15 -11.57 17.94
CA ILE A 169 0.01 -12.30 17.43
C ILE A 169 -0.10 -13.77 17.84
N PHE A 170 0.33 -14.65 16.95
CA PHE A 170 0.48 -16.08 17.21
C PHE A 170 1.96 -16.44 17.34
N VAL A 171 2.30 -17.10 18.47
CA VAL A 171 3.61 -17.71 18.67
C VAL A 171 3.33 -19.21 18.86
N GLY A 172 3.61 -20.00 17.82
CA GLY A 172 3.05 -21.34 17.72
C GLY A 172 1.51 -21.29 17.69
N ASP A 173 0.85 -22.00 18.59
CA ASP A 173 -0.62 -21.97 18.69
C ASP A 173 -1.14 -20.98 19.75
N LYS A 174 -0.26 -20.33 20.47
CA LYS A 174 -0.64 -19.35 21.50
C LYS A 174 -1.01 -18.02 20.84
N ARG A 175 -2.28 -17.62 21.00
CA ARG A 175 -2.79 -16.32 20.60
C ARG A 175 -2.64 -15.30 21.74
N THR A 176 -2.02 -14.16 21.43
CA THR A 176 -1.80 -13.06 22.37
C THR A 176 -2.29 -11.74 21.75
N PRO A 177 -3.13 -10.95 22.44
CA PRO A 177 -3.51 -9.62 21.97
C PRO A 177 -2.29 -8.69 22.00
N ILE A 178 -2.08 -7.92 20.94
CA ILE A 178 -1.01 -6.92 20.82
C ILE A 178 -1.51 -5.50 20.69
N ASP A 179 -2.75 -5.32 20.23
CA ASP A 179 -3.44 -4.02 20.17
C ASP A 179 -4.93 -4.26 20.41
N THR A 180 -5.39 -3.98 21.63
CA THR A 180 -6.80 -4.20 22.00
C THR A 180 -7.64 -3.04 21.52
N GLY A 181 -8.86 -3.31 21.04
CA GLY A 181 -9.75 -2.25 20.53
C GLY A 181 -9.96 -1.09 21.51
N ALA A 182 -10.08 -1.40 22.82
CA ALA A 182 -10.28 -0.39 23.86
C ALA A 182 -9.06 0.51 24.14
N ALA A 183 -7.85 0.07 23.77
CA ALA A 183 -6.59 0.80 24.00
C ALA A 183 -5.71 0.83 22.73
N SER A 184 -6.35 0.78 21.59
CA SER A 184 -5.68 0.69 20.29
C SER A 184 -4.91 1.97 19.93
N ALA A 185 -3.79 1.78 19.23
CA ALA A 185 -3.06 2.87 18.58
C ALA A 185 -3.94 3.74 17.68
N TRP A 186 -4.99 3.19 17.11
CA TRP A 186 -5.90 3.84 16.17
C TRP A 186 -6.93 4.78 16.82
N LEU A 187 -6.97 4.85 18.15
CA LEU A 187 -7.80 5.80 18.88
C LEU A 187 -7.16 7.19 19.02
N SER A 188 -5.89 7.32 18.65
CA SER A 188 -5.15 8.57 18.67
C SER A 188 -4.72 9.00 17.27
N PRO A 189 -4.64 10.31 16.97
CA PRO A 189 -4.15 10.77 15.68
C PRO A 189 -2.75 10.24 15.38
N PRO A 190 -2.46 9.77 14.15
CA PRO A 190 -1.11 9.43 13.74
C PRO A 190 -0.20 10.67 13.72
N SER A 191 1.13 10.48 13.66
CA SER A 191 2.08 11.60 13.48
C SER A 191 1.78 12.38 12.20
N PHE A 192 1.41 11.67 11.17
CA PHE A 192 0.88 12.16 9.90
C PHE A 192 0.04 11.04 9.24
N PRO A 193 -0.86 11.33 8.30
CA PRO A 193 -1.62 10.29 7.60
C PRO A 193 -0.69 9.47 6.69
N TYR A 194 -0.63 8.15 6.90
CA TYR A 194 0.23 7.24 6.12
C TYR A 194 -0.42 6.82 4.83
N GLY A 195 0.28 6.94 3.70
CA GLY A 195 -0.22 6.47 2.40
C GLY A 195 -0.19 4.95 2.24
N GLY A 196 0.73 4.28 2.93
CA GLY A 196 0.91 2.83 2.84
C GLY A 196 0.16 1.99 3.87
N ALA A 197 -0.30 2.58 5.01
CA ALA A 197 -0.87 1.78 6.10
C ALA A 197 -1.74 2.58 7.09
N GLY A 198 -2.35 3.66 6.70
CA GLY A 198 -2.90 4.65 7.64
C GLY A 198 -4.37 4.52 8.00
N LEU A 199 -5.16 3.68 7.35
CA LEU A 199 -6.61 3.65 7.53
C LEU A 199 -7.10 2.44 8.31
N VAL A 200 -8.05 2.69 9.21
CA VAL A 200 -8.97 1.68 9.76
C VAL A 200 -10.23 1.70 8.91
N SER A 201 -10.74 0.53 8.54
CA SER A 201 -11.92 0.44 7.69
C SER A 201 -12.82 -0.74 8.10
N SER A 202 -13.98 -0.85 7.47
CA SER A 202 -14.88 -2.00 7.55
C SER A 202 -14.91 -2.74 6.21
N ALA A 203 -15.24 -4.03 6.23
CA ALA A 203 -15.41 -4.81 5.00
C ALA A 203 -16.45 -4.18 4.07
N ARG A 204 -17.53 -3.63 4.62
CA ARG A 204 -18.57 -2.94 3.85
C ARG A 204 -18.04 -1.69 3.15
N ASP A 205 -17.28 -0.85 3.85
CA ASP A 205 -16.74 0.38 3.27
C ASP A 205 -15.69 0.06 2.20
N TYR A 206 -14.81 -0.90 2.49
CA TYR A 206 -13.78 -1.28 1.52
C TYR A 206 -14.39 -1.95 0.28
N ASP A 207 -15.48 -2.71 0.42
CA ASP A 207 -16.25 -3.23 -0.72
C ASP A 207 -16.82 -2.09 -1.59
N ARG A 208 -17.23 -0.97 -1.02
CA ARG A 208 -17.68 0.20 -1.79
C ARG A 208 -16.56 0.79 -2.65
N PHE A 209 -15.34 0.84 -2.11
CA PHE A 209 -14.16 1.24 -2.89
C PHE A 209 -13.89 0.27 -4.05
N LEU A 210 -13.92 -1.04 -3.79
CA LEU A 210 -13.73 -2.04 -4.84
C LEU A 210 -14.86 -2.02 -5.87
N HIS A 211 -16.10 -1.76 -5.44
CA HIS A 211 -17.25 -1.63 -6.34
C HIS A 211 -17.07 -0.43 -7.28
N MET A 212 -16.66 0.71 -6.75
CA MET A 212 -16.32 1.88 -7.56
C MET A 212 -15.26 1.55 -8.62
N LEU A 213 -14.19 0.83 -8.25
CA LEU A 213 -13.17 0.40 -9.22
C LEU A 213 -13.74 -0.57 -10.26
N GLN A 214 -14.55 -1.54 -9.84
CA GLN A 214 -15.18 -2.53 -10.71
C GLN A 214 -16.09 -1.88 -11.76
N ASP A 215 -16.77 -0.80 -11.38
CA ASP A 215 -17.71 -0.07 -12.24
C ASP A 215 -17.07 1.16 -12.92
N GLY A 216 -15.74 1.08 -13.14
CA GLY A 216 -15.03 2.09 -13.93
C GLY A 216 -14.99 3.46 -13.26
N GLY A 217 -14.80 3.51 -11.95
CA GLY A 217 -14.64 4.78 -11.22
C GLY A 217 -15.94 5.41 -10.74
N THR A 218 -17.08 4.71 -10.85
CA THR A 218 -18.41 5.24 -10.48
C THR A 218 -19.09 4.32 -9.46
N LEU A 219 -19.80 4.89 -8.49
CA LEU A 219 -20.64 4.16 -7.54
C LEU A 219 -21.86 5.00 -7.14
N ASP A 220 -23.05 4.39 -7.10
CA ASP A 220 -24.31 5.04 -6.72
C ASP A 220 -24.58 6.35 -7.50
N GLY A 221 -24.18 6.41 -8.77
CA GLY A 221 -24.31 7.60 -9.62
C GLY A 221 -23.25 8.69 -9.38
N VAL A 222 -22.30 8.47 -8.46
CA VAL A 222 -21.19 9.39 -8.20
C VAL A 222 -19.93 8.92 -8.91
N GLN A 223 -19.43 9.73 -9.85
CA GLN A 223 -18.16 9.48 -10.51
C GLN A 223 -16.99 10.03 -9.66
N VAL A 224 -16.13 9.13 -9.15
CA VAL A 224 -14.92 9.47 -8.39
C VAL A 224 -13.72 9.65 -9.32
N MET A 225 -13.64 8.83 -10.35
CA MET A 225 -12.64 8.91 -11.42
C MET A 225 -13.22 8.46 -12.76
N LYS A 226 -12.57 8.81 -13.85
CA LYS A 226 -12.95 8.37 -15.18
C LYS A 226 -12.68 6.89 -15.39
N PRO A 227 -13.43 6.19 -16.27
CA PRO A 227 -13.21 4.77 -16.57
C PRO A 227 -11.77 4.47 -17.01
N GLU A 228 -11.17 5.34 -17.80
CA GLU A 228 -9.80 5.20 -18.28
C GLU A 228 -8.79 5.28 -17.13
N THR A 229 -9.06 6.12 -16.13
CA THR A 229 -8.21 6.25 -14.94
C THR A 229 -8.34 5.04 -14.03
N ALA A 230 -9.54 4.53 -13.83
CA ALA A 230 -9.76 3.30 -13.06
C ALA A 230 -9.05 2.10 -13.73
N ALA A 231 -9.19 1.97 -15.05
CA ALA A 231 -8.49 0.94 -15.82
C ALA A 231 -6.98 1.09 -15.76
N LEU A 232 -6.46 2.32 -15.88
CA LEU A 232 -5.03 2.62 -15.77
C LEU A 232 -4.50 2.25 -14.37
N ALA A 233 -5.21 2.62 -13.30
CA ALA A 233 -4.79 2.33 -11.93
C ALA A 233 -4.67 0.81 -11.66
N MET A 234 -5.56 0.02 -12.25
CA MET A 234 -5.58 -1.45 -12.12
C MET A 234 -4.73 -2.17 -13.18
N SER A 235 -4.05 -1.46 -14.08
CA SER A 235 -3.15 -2.04 -15.09
C SER A 235 -1.73 -2.25 -14.52
N ASN A 236 -0.90 -3.00 -15.25
CA ASN A 236 0.51 -3.09 -14.92
C ASN A 236 1.23 -1.78 -15.27
N LEU A 237 1.67 -1.06 -14.27
CA LEU A 237 2.38 0.21 -14.38
C LEU A 237 3.90 0.07 -14.16
N MET A 238 4.40 -1.13 -13.87
CA MET A 238 5.85 -1.35 -13.67
C MET A 238 6.64 -1.01 -14.93
N PRO A 239 7.87 -0.52 -14.79
CA PRO A 239 8.77 -0.36 -15.92
C PRO A 239 8.98 -1.67 -16.69
N PRO A 240 9.19 -1.61 -18.01
CA PRO A 240 9.43 -2.80 -18.83
C PRO A 240 10.63 -3.62 -18.31
N GLY A 241 10.48 -4.94 -18.26
CA GLY A 241 11.54 -5.86 -17.82
C GLY A 241 11.65 -6.03 -16.30
N VAL A 242 10.97 -5.21 -15.50
CA VAL A 242 10.92 -5.41 -14.05
C VAL A 242 9.94 -6.52 -13.72
N VAL A 243 10.38 -7.46 -12.88
CA VAL A 243 9.58 -8.60 -12.42
C VAL A 243 9.05 -8.31 -11.01
N PHE A 244 7.78 -8.61 -10.77
CA PHE A 244 7.17 -8.52 -9.44
C PHE A 244 7.82 -9.51 -8.47
N GLY A 245 8.41 -9.00 -7.37
CA GLY A 245 9.19 -9.80 -6.43
C GLY A 245 8.40 -10.41 -5.26
N GLY A 246 7.18 -9.92 -5.01
CA GLY A 246 6.43 -10.28 -3.79
C GLY A 246 7.05 -9.73 -2.50
N ILE A 247 6.31 -9.76 -1.40
CA ILE A 247 6.82 -9.35 -0.08
C ILE A 247 7.68 -10.49 0.50
N GLY A 248 8.90 -10.15 0.94
CA GLY A 248 9.79 -11.09 1.65
C GLY A 248 10.48 -12.14 0.80
N GLY A 249 10.42 -12.06 -0.54
CA GLY A 249 11.14 -12.95 -1.46
C GLY A 249 10.69 -14.42 -1.43
N GLY A 250 9.72 -14.78 -0.57
CA GLY A 250 9.31 -16.17 -0.35
C GLY A 250 8.11 -16.67 -1.16
N THR A 251 7.32 -15.76 -1.72
CA THR A 251 6.11 -16.15 -2.47
C THR A 251 6.26 -15.98 -3.98
N GLY A 252 7.45 -15.58 -4.44
CA GLY A 252 7.67 -15.09 -5.79
C GLY A 252 8.02 -16.13 -6.86
N GLY A 253 8.37 -17.35 -6.52
CA GLY A 253 8.93 -18.30 -7.50
C GLY A 253 8.17 -18.37 -8.83
N ASN A 254 7.14 -19.19 -8.91
CA ASN A 254 6.33 -19.35 -10.13
C ASN A 254 5.20 -18.30 -10.29
N MET A 255 4.84 -17.53 -9.25
CA MET A 255 3.77 -16.53 -9.32
C MET A 255 4.26 -15.16 -9.79
N SER A 256 5.53 -14.83 -9.59
CA SER A 256 6.09 -13.51 -9.93
C SER A 256 6.01 -13.18 -11.41
N ALA A 257 6.23 -14.16 -12.28
CA ALA A 257 6.17 -13.97 -13.73
C ALA A 257 4.73 -13.74 -14.26
N LYS A 258 3.72 -14.13 -13.48
CA LYS A 258 2.29 -13.98 -13.82
C LYS A 258 1.64 -12.74 -13.24
N MET A 259 2.39 -11.96 -12.50
CA MET A 259 1.89 -10.78 -11.82
C MET A 259 2.69 -9.53 -12.17
N GLY A 260 2.00 -8.41 -12.20
CA GLY A 260 2.53 -7.06 -12.26
C GLY A 260 2.08 -6.23 -11.06
N PHE A 261 2.28 -4.93 -11.16
CA PHE A 261 1.87 -3.99 -10.12
C PHE A 261 1.28 -2.73 -10.74
N GLY A 262 0.11 -2.36 -10.28
CA GLY A 262 -0.59 -1.14 -10.67
C GLY A 262 -0.39 -0.01 -9.66
N ALA A 263 -1.35 0.87 -9.54
CA ALA A 263 -1.29 1.97 -8.59
C ALA A 263 -1.54 1.47 -7.15
N GLY A 264 -0.48 1.00 -6.47
CA GLY A 264 -0.53 0.56 -5.08
C GLY A 264 -1.09 -0.85 -4.86
N GLY A 265 -1.29 -1.65 -5.91
CA GLY A 265 -1.76 -3.03 -5.81
C GLY A 265 -1.21 -3.92 -6.91
N SER A 266 -1.15 -5.22 -6.64
CA SER A 266 -0.75 -6.22 -7.63
C SER A 266 -1.84 -6.46 -8.67
N VAL A 267 -1.44 -6.87 -9.87
CA VAL A 267 -2.34 -7.20 -10.98
C VAL A 267 -1.95 -8.52 -11.62
N TYR A 268 -2.92 -9.38 -11.91
CA TYR A 268 -2.69 -10.62 -12.64
C TYR A 268 -2.47 -10.31 -14.13
N LEU A 269 -1.38 -10.82 -14.70
CA LEU A 269 -1.03 -10.64 -16.12
C LEU A 269 -1.56 -11.77 -17.01
N GLU A 270 -1.98 -12.87 -16.40
CA GLU A 270 -2.56 -14.06 -17.03
C GLU A 270 -3.75 -14.55 -16.20
N ASP A 271 -4.61 -15.36 -16.81
CA ASP A 271 -5.66 -16.05 -16.07
C ASP A 271 -5.08 -17.11 -15.13
N GLY A 272 -5.64 -17.18 -13.94
CA GLY A 272 -5.32 -18.25 -12.99
C GLY A 272 -5.94 -19.60 -13.40
N PRO A 273 -5.65 -20.67 -12.63
CA PRO A 273 -6.22 -22.00 -12.88
C PRO A 273 -7.76 -21.96 -12.91
N GLY A 274 -8.35 -22.55 -13.96
CA GLY A 274 -9.80 -22.51 -14.16
C GLY A 274 -10.36 -21.15 -14.56
N GLY A 275 -9.49 -20.20 -14.99
CA GLY A 275 -9.89 -18.86 -15.42
C GLY A 275 -10.19 -17.89 -14.25
N LEU A 276 -9.72 -18.21 -13.03
CA LEU A 276 -9.81 -17.35 -11.85
C LEU A 276 -8.52 -17.44 -11.02
N PRO A 277 -8.02 -16.30 -10.50
CA PRO A 277 -8.45 -14.95 -10.87
C PRO A 277 -8.26 -14.69 -12.35
N SER A 278 -9.09 -13.83 -12.96
CA SER A 278 -8.91 -13.44 -14.36
C SER A 278 -7.70 -12.53 -14.53
N LYS A 279 -7.11 -12.53 -15.71
CA LYS A 279 -6.18 -11.46 -16.11
C LYS A 279 -6.79 -10.08 -15.84
N GLY A 280 -6.03 -9.17 -15.25
CA GLY A 280 -6.50 -7.86 -14.82
C GLY A 280 -7.10 -7.83 -13.42
N THR A 281 -7.25 -8.97 -12.72
CA THR A 281 -7.61 -8.96 -11.30
C THR A 281 -6.58 -8.15 -10.52
N TYR A 282 -7.06 -7.15 -9.80
CA TYR A 282 -6.26 -6.17 -9.06
C TYR A 282 -6.57 -6.27 -7.56
N GLY A 283 -5.56 -6.14 -6.73
CA GLY A 283 -5.76 -6.15 -5.28
C GLY A 283 -4.48 -6.17 -4.48
N TRP A 284 -4.62 -6.10 -3.15
CA TRP A 284 -3.50 -6.19 -2.23
C TRP A 284 -3.94 -6.81 -0.90
N GLY A 285 -2.97 -7.06 -0.02
CA GLY A 285 -3.20 -7.59 1.31
C GLY A 285 -2.48 -6.77 2.38
N GLY A 286 -3.00 -6.81 3.60
CA GLY A 286 -2.41 -6.18 4.78
C GLY A 286 -1.56 -7.14 5.59
N ALA A 287 -0.63 -6.58 6.37
CA ALA A 287 0.28 -7.35 7.23
C ALA A 287 -0.46 -8.15 8.32
N ALA A 288 -1.63 -7.68 8.77
CA ALA A 288 -2.46 -8.36 9.75
C ALA A 288 -3.47 -9.36 9.13
N GLY A 289 -3.23 -9.80 7.89
CA GLY A 289 -4.02 -10.83 7.22
C GLY A 289 -5.22 -10.34 6.43
N THR A 290 -5.49 -9.04 6.38
CA THR A 290 -6.52 -8.48 5.49
C THR A 290 -6.18 -8.74 4.03
N VAL A 291 -7.19 -8.92 3.19
CA VAL A 291 -7.03 -9.03 1.74
C VAL A 291 -8.24 -8.46 1.02
N ALA A 292 -7.99 -7.79 -0.10
CA ALA A 292 -9.04 -7.26 -0.95
C ALA A 292 -8.63 -7.34 -2.43
N TRP A 293 -9.60 -7.62 -3.29
CA TRP A 293 -9.37 -7.71 -4.73
C TRP A 293 -10.62 -7.38 -5.52
N VAL A 294 -10.43 -7.02 -6.77
CA VAL A 294 -11.49 -6.85 -7.77
C VAL A 294 -11.07 -7.55 -9.07
N ASP A 295 -11.95 -8.38 -9.60
CA ASP A 295 -11.84 -9.01 -10.91
C ASP A 295 -12.79 -8.29 -11.87
N PRO A 296 -12.27 -7.39 -12.73
CA PRO A 296 -13.11 -6.59 -13.61
C PRO A 296 -13.73 -7.41 -14.74
N VAL A 297 -13.16 -8.57 -15.09
CA VAL A 297 -13.64 -9.43 -16.18
C VAL A 297 -14.84 -10.26 -15.72
N LYS A 298 -14.72 -10.88 -14.54
CA LYS A 298 -15.79 -11.73 -13.97
C LYS A 298 -16.81 -10.94 -13.15
N LYS A 299 -16.56 -9.65 -12.93
CA LYS A 299 -17.37 -8.79 -12.06
C LYS A 299 -17.49 -9.36 -10.64
N VAL A 300 -16.38 -9.86 -10.12
CA VAL A 300 -16.26 -10.39 -8.77
C VAL A 300 -15.29 -9.54 -7.98
N ARG A 301 -15.63 -9.26 -6.75
CA ARG A 301 -14.76 -8.58 -5.79
C ARG A 301 -14.88 -9.22 -4.42
N GLY A 302 -13.87 -9.07 -3.61
CA GLY A 302 -13.86 -9.63 -2.26
C GLY A 302 -13.02 -8.82 -1.30
N THR A 303 -13.50 -8.76 -0.06
CA THR A 303 -12.80 -8.14 1.07
C THR A 303 -12.86 -9.07 2.26
N VAL A 304 -11.69 -9.39 2.82
CA VAL A 304 -11.56 -10.17 4.05
C VAL A 304 -10.85 -9.32 5.09
N MET A 305 -11.52 -9.08 6.22
CA MET A 305 -10.98 -8.28 7.33
C MET A 305 -10.69 -9.20 8.51
N VAL A 306 -9.41 -9.40 8.80
CA VAL A 306 -8.91 -10.13 9.97
C VAL A 306 -7.75 -9.33 10.58
N GLN A 307 -7.41 -9.62 11.84
CA GLN A 307 -6.39 -8.88 12.58
C GLN A 307 -5.52 -9.85 13.36
N TYR A 308 -4.50 -10.43 12.69
CA TYR A 308 -3.53 -11.31 13.34
C TYR A 308 -2.18 -11.34 12.61
N PHE A 309 -1.14 -11.66 13.36
CA PHE A 309 0.23 -11.91 12.89
C PHE A 309 0.72 -13.30 13.30
N PRO A 310 1.54 -13.97 12.49
CA PRO A 310 1.79 -13.64 11.08
C PRO A 310 0.57 -13.96 10.22
N ALA A 311 0.39 -13.22 9.11
CA ALA A 311 -0.76 -13.40 8.21
C ALA A 311 -0.83 -14.81 7.60
N GLU A 312 0.32 -15.49 7.50
CA GLU A 312 0.48 -16.84 6.97
C GLU A 312 0.12 -17.95 7.96
N LYS A 313 -0.30 -17.62 9.20
CA LYS A 313 -0.72 -18.63 10.20
C LYS A 313 -1.80 -19.56 9.65
N TRP A 314 -2.72 -19.02 8.86
CA TRP A 314 -3.70 -19.80 8.12
C TRP A 314 -3.68 -19.45 6.63
N PRO A 315 -3.97 -20.40 5.73
CA PRO A 315 -4.03 -20.17 4.30
C PRO A 315 -5.31 -19.44 3.86
N LEU A 316 -5.79 -18.49 4.66
CA LEU A 316 -7.08 -17.82 4.50
C LEU A 316 -7.29 -17.23 3.11
N ARG A 317 -6.28 -16.55 2.58
CA ARG A 317 -6.35 -15.95 1.23
C ARG A 317 -6.59 -17.01 0.15
N ALA A 318 -5.83 -18.10 0.20
CA ALA A 318 -5.96 -19.19 -0.77
C ALA A 318 -7.30 -19.91 -0.63
N GLU A 319 -7.78 -20.14 0.59
CA GLU A 319 -9.06 -20.79 0.86
C GLU A 319 -10.24 -19.96 0.38
N VAL A 320 -10.25 -18.64 0.65
CA VAL A 320 -11.31 -17.72 0.19
C VAL A 320 -11.35 -17.65 -1.33
N VAL A 321 -10.20 -17.48 -1.99
CA VAL A 321 -10.13 -17.47 -3.45
C VAL A 321 -10.56 -18.82 -4.04
N GLY A 322 -10.15 -19.93 -3.42
CA GLY A 322 -10.54 -21.28 -3.82
C GLY A 322 -12.03 -21.54 -3.68
N ALA A 323 -12.66 -21.10 -2.59
CA ALA A 323 -14.10 -21.20 -2.40
C ALA A 323 -14.87 -20.38 -3.43
N LEU A 324 -14.46 -19.12 -3.65
CA LEU A 324 -15.07 -18.26 -4.65
C LEU A 324 -14.98 -18.84 -6.07
N THR A 325 -13.82 -19.41 -6.43
CA THR A 325 -13.64 -20.07 -7.74
C THR A 325 -14.65 -21.20 -7.94
N LYS A 326 -14.88 -22.01 -6.92
CA LYS A 326 -15.89 -23.11 -6.96
C LYS A 326 -17.32 -22.57 -7.12
N ASP A 327 -17.65 -21.50 -6.42
CA ASP A 327 -18.98 -20.91 -6.49
C ASP A 327 -19.25 -20.27 -7.85
N VAL A 328 -18.32 -19.47 -8.37
CA VAL A 328 -18.46 -18.88 -9.71
C VAL A 328 -18.61 -19.94 -10.79
N ALA A 329 -17.90 -21.07 -10.68
CA ALA A 329 -18.04 -22.19 -11.60
C ALA A 329 -19.44 -22.86 -11.54
N ARG A 330 -20.08 -22.86 -10.37
CA ARG A 330 -21.46 -23.40 -10.19
C ARG A 330 -22.52 -22.49 -10.79
N PHE A 331 -22.41 -21.18 -10.65
CA PHE A 331 -23.38 -20.21 -11.19
C PHE A 331 -23.36 -20.08 -12.71
N ARG A 332 -22.39 -20.71 -13.39
CA ARG A 332 -22.27 -20.71 -14.84
C ARG A 332 -22.85 -21.95 -15.53
N ARG A 333 -23.42 -22.86 -14.77
CA ARG A 333 -24.16 -24.01 -15.26
C ARG A 333 -25.67 -23.76 -15.17
#